data_7ed400a58b7443e1ed15e2a9ccbfd33d
#
_entry.id   7ed400a58b7443e1ed15e2a9ccbfd33d
#
_cell.length_a   1.000
_cell.length_b   1.000
_cell.length_c   1.000
_cell.angle_alpha   90.00
_cell.angle_beta   90.00
_cell.angle_gamma   90.00
#
_symmetry.space_group_name_H-M   'P 1'
#
loop_
_entity.id
_entity.type
_entity.pdbx_description
1 polymer ?
#
loop_
_entity_poly.entity_id
_entity_poly.type
_entity_poly.pdbx_seq_one_letter_code
_entity_poly.pdbx_strand_id
1 'polypeptide(L)'
;MTDNNKIFTPAYDEDAMEFVRRIIAEQDDREPLHIVEQLVEIAVGELKDRPYDISAAVSGKRMKVTLRHYGKPIDERMVLLMGDHTDHVDYVPDGDDAWQLVIRRDIPPLFVTRR
;
A
#
# COMPACT_ATOMS: atom_id res chain seq x y z
N MET A 1 13.71 17.96 3.57
CA MET A 1 12.96 16.82 3.06
C MET A 1 12.20 16.11 4.16
N THR A 2 11.01 15.86 3.95
CA THR A 2 10.16 15.31 4.97
C THR A 2 9.48 14.04 4.49
N ASP A 3 9.57 13.00 5.29
CA ASP A 3 8.85 11.78 5.02
C ASP A 3 7.53 11.81 5.77
N ASN A 4 6.47 11.47 5.09
CA ASN A 4 5.17 11.25 5.72
C ASN A 4 5.04 9.78 6.02
N ASN A 5 5.24 9.42 7.28
CA ASN A 5 5.16 8.04 7.71
C ASN A 5 4.08 7.95 8.78
N LYS A 6 2.98 7.30 8.46
CA LYS A 6 1.84 7.21 9.35
C LYS A 6 1.46 5.75 9.54
N ILE A 7 1.09 5.40 10.77
CA ILE A 7 0.67 4.04 11.12
C ILE A 7 -0.75 4.12 11.66
N PHE A 8 -1.59 3.20 11.24
CA PHE A 8 -2.99 3.21 11.58
C PHE A 8 -3.49 1.78 11.75
N THR A 9 -4.23 1.53 12.83
CA THR A 9 -4.88 0.24 13.06
C THR A 9 -6.37 0.45 12.87
N PRO A 10 -6.91 0.07 11.71
CA PRO A 10 -8.31 0.35 11.42
C PRO A 10 -9.25 -0.60 12.15
N ALA A 11 -10.41 -0.07 12.58
CA ALA A 11 -11.47 -0.89 13.11
C ALA A 11 -12.28 -1.50 11.97
N TYR A 12 -12.38 -0.81 10.86
CA TYR A 12 -13.13 -1.26 9.68
C TYR A 12 -12.29 -1.03 8.44
N ASP A 13 -12.56 -1.83 7.41
CA ASP A 13 -11.83 -1.72 6.14
C ASP A 13 -12.02 -0.34 5.49
N GLU A 14 -13.19 0.26 5.69
CA GLU A 14 -13.44 1.61 5.16
C GLU A 14 -12.46 2.63 5.74
N ASP A 15 -12.09 2.46 7.00
CA ASP A 15 -11.16 3.38 7.65
C ASP A 15 -9.77 3.27 7.04
N ALA A 16 -9.36 2.05 6.70
CA ALA A 16 -8.07 1.83 6.04
C ALA A 16 -8.05 2.48 4.67
N MET A 17 -9.14 2.34 3.92
CA MET A 17 -9.22 2.93 2.60
C MET A 17 -9.21 4.45 2.67
N GLU A 18 -9.91 5.01 3.64
CA GLU A 18 -9.91 6.45 3.82
C GLU A 18 -8.54 6.96 4.22
N PHE A 19 -7.83 6.22 5.07
CA PHE A 19 -6.48 6.56 5.47
C PHE A 19 -5.57 6.69 4.24
N VAL A 20 -5.61 5.71 3.34
CA VAL A 20 -4.80 5.72 2.12
C VAL A 20 -5.23 6.87 1.20
N ARG A 21 -6.53 7.06 1.02
CA ARG A 21 -7.05 8.12 0.16
C ARG A 21 -6.63 9.50 0.61
N ARG A 22 -6.60 9.73 1.92
CA ARG A 22 -6.17 11.01 2.46
C ARG A 22 -4.72 11.30 2.14
N ILE A 23 -3.89 10.28 2.29
CA ILE A 23 -2.46 10.45 2.00
C ILE A 23 -2.26 10.74 0.52
N ILE A 24 -2.97 10.04 -0.35
CA ILE A 24 -2.90 10.28 -1.79
C ILE A 24 -3.39 11.70 -2.11
N ALA A 25 -4.46 12.15 -1.45
CA ALA A 25 -5.04 13.47 -1.70
C ALA A 25 -4.10 14.60 -1.34
N GLU A 26 -3.13 14.35 -0.48
CA GLU A 26 -2.14 15.34 -0.10
C GLU A 26 -1.04 15.52 -1.14
N GLN A 27 -0.98 14.65 -2.13
CA GLN A 27 0.09 14.67 -3.12
C GLN A 27 -0.28 15.54 -4.31
N ASP A 28 0.73 16.14 -4.92
CA ASP A 28 0.52 17.00 -6.09
C ASP A 28 0.09 16.20 -7.31
N ASP A 29 0.71 15.05 -7.50
CA ASP A 29 0.40 14.17 -8.62
C ASP A 29 -0.22 12.89 -8.11
N ARG A 30 -1.55 12.85 -8.14
CA ARG A 30 -2.30 11.74 -7.56
C ARG A 30 -2.62 10.63 -8.53
N GLU A 31 -2.61 10.94 -9.81
CA GLU A 31 -3.05 9.98 -10.82
C GLU A 31 -2.28 8.66 -10.75
N PRO A 32 -0.95 8.66 -10.72
CA PRO A 32 -0.23 7.38 -10.65
C PRO A 32 -0.41 6.65 -9.34
N LEU A 33 -0.95 7.29 -8.32
CA LEU A 33 -1.12 6.67 -7.01
C LEU A 33 -2.46 5.95 -6.84
N HIS A 34 -3.38 6.11 -7.78
CA HIS A 34 -4.67 5.43 -7.67
C HIS A 34 -4.55 3.92 -7.69
N ILE A 35 -3.51 3.40 -8.35
CA ILE A 35 -3.30 1.95 -8.35
C ILE A 35 -3.00 1.44 -6.94
N VAL A 36 -2.31 2.25 -6.13
CA VAL A 36 -2.02 1.87 -4.74
C VAL A 36 -3.31 1.67 -3.97
N GLU A 37 -4.25 2.60 -4.13
CA GLU A 37 -5.55 2.49 -3.48
C GLU A 37 -6.26 1.19 -3.88
N GLN A 38 -6.26 0.87 -5.16
CA GLN A 38 -6.91 -0.34 -5.65
C GLN A 38 -6.25 -1.60 -5.10
N LEU A 39 -4.93 -1.62 -5.04
CA LEU A 39 -4.21 -2.78 -4.53
C LEU A 39 -4.44 -2.97 -3.02
N VAL A 40 -4.49 -1.87 -2.27
CA VAL A 40 -4.81 -1.95 -0.85
C VAL A 40 -6.21 -2.51 -0.65
N GLU A 41 -7.16 -2.08 -1.47
CA GLU A 41 -8.52 -2.57 -1.38
C GLU A 41 -8.58 -4.09 -1.61
N ILE A 42 -7.83 -4.58 -2.58
CA ILE A 42 -7.76 -6.02 -2.84
C ILE A 42 -7.17 -6.75 -1.65
N ALA A 43 -6.06 -6.23 -1.11
CA ALA A 43 -5.40 -6.86 0.02
C ALA A 43 -6.29 -6.93 1.25
N VAL A 44 -6.97 -5.83 1.55
CA VAL A 44 -7.88 -5.75 2.69
C VAL A 44 -9.03 -6.75 2.51
N GLY A 45 -9.54 -6.85 1.28
CA GLY A 45 -10.61 -7.81 0.99
C GLY A 45 -10.18 -9.25 1.22
N GLU A 46 -8.92 -9.57 0.97
CA GLU A 46 -8.39 -10.91 1.20
C GLU A 46 -8.28 -11.25 2.69
N LEU A 47 -8.17 -10.24 3.54
CA LEU A 47 -8.03 -10.47 4.97
C LEU A 47 -9.35 -10.80 5.67
N LYS A 48 -10.48 -10.40 5.10
CA LYS A 48 -11.81 -10.81 5.58
C LYS A 48 -11.98 -10.64 7.09
N ASP A 49 -11.97 -9.40 7.54
CA ASP A 49 -12.21 -9.05 8.96
C ASP A 49 -11.10 -9.47 9.92
N ARG A 50 -9.98 -9.97 9.41
CA ARG A 50 -8.84 -10.23 10.28
C ARG A 50 -8.14 -8.91 10.62
N PRO A 51 -7.61 -8.78 11.84
CA PRO A 51 -6.95 -7.54 12.23
C PRO A 51 -5.66 -7.32 11.46
N TYR A 52 -5.37 -6.06 11.18
CA TYR A 52 -4.14 -5.67 10.51
C TYR A 52 -3.80 -4.24 10.87
N ASP A 53 -2.53 -3.90 10.71
CA ASP A 53 -2.05 -2.53 10.81
C ASP A 53 -1.67 -2.09 9.41
N ILE A 54 -1.89 -0.81 9.12
CA ILE A 54 -1.50 -0.24 7.85
C ILE A 54 -0.65 1.00 8.11
N SER A 55 0.45 1.12 7.37
CA SER A 55 1.27 2.31 7.44
C SER A 55 1.53 2.78 6.03
N ALA A 56 1.78 4.07 5.90
CA ALA A 56 2.08 4.65 4.60
C ALA A 56 3.15 5.70 4.75
N ALA A 57 4.05 5.72 3.80
CA ALA A 57 5.15 6.67 3.77
C ALA A 57 5.25 7.24 2.37
N VAL A 58 5.36 8.57 2.31
CA VAL A 58 5.64 9.25 1.04
C VAL A 58 6.96 9.97 1.22
N SER A 59 7.91 9.66 0.37
CA SER A 59 9.22 10.22 0.43
C SER A 59 9.65 10.59 -0.97
N GLY A 60 9.77 11.89 -1.23
CA GLY A 60 10.13 12.35 -2.55
C GLY A 60 9.07 11.93 -3.57
N LYS A 61 9.48 11.08 -4.49
CA LYS A 61 8.57 10.63 -5.55
C LYS A 61 8.20 9.16 -5.41
N ARG A 62 8.04 8.73 -4.17
CA ARG A 62 7.72 7.34 -3.91
C ARG A 62 6.68 7.24 -2.80
N MET A 63 5.67 6.43 -3.02
CA MET A 63 4.71 6.06 -1.99
C MET A 63 4.86 4.59 -1.67
N LYS A 64 4.91 4.27 -0.38
CA LYS A 64 5.00 2.92 0.10
C LYS A 64 3.92 2.68 1.13
N VAL A 65 3.13 1.64 0.94
CA VAL A 65 2.12 1.22 1.91
C VAL A 65 2.54 -0.13 2.44
N THR A 66 2.56 -0.27 3.76
CA THR A 66 2.89 -1.53 4.42
C THR A 66 1.67 -1.98 5.21
N LEU A 67 1.28 -3.22 4.99
CA LEU A 67 0.14 -3.82 5.68
C LEU A 67 0.65 -5.05 6.41
N ARG A 68 0.46 -5.07 7.73
CA ARG A 68 0.92 -6.17 8.57
C ARG A 68 -0.29 -6.87 9.16
N HIS A 69 -0.37 -8.18 8.95
CA HIS A 69 -1.48 -8.96 9.46
C HIS A 69 -0.99 -10.26 10.08
N TYR A 70 -1.90 -10.98 10.71
CA TYR A 70 -1.57 -12.21 11.43
C TYR A 70 -2.33 -13.36 10.83
N GLY A 71 -1.85 -14.58 11.10
CA GLY A 71 -2.53 -15.80 10.74
C GLY A 71 -2.25 -16.23 9.32
N LYS A 72 -3.29 -16.74 8.67
CA LYS A 72 -3.15 -17.33 7.34
C LYS A 72 -2.69 -16.32 6.32
N PRO A 73 -1.70 -16.66 5.47
CA PRO A 73 -1.22 -15.72 4.45
C PRO A 73 -2.26 -15.49 3.36
N ILE A 74 -2.11 -14.36 2.69
CA ILE A 74 -2.87 -14.04 1.49
C ILE A 74 -2.43 -14.99 0.38
N ASP A 75 -3.35 -15.35 -0.48
CA ASP A 75 -3.05 -16.24 -1.62
C ASP A 75 -1.90 -15.67 -2.44
N GLU A 76 -0.89 -16.49 -2.65
CA GLU A 76 0.30 -16.10 -3.39
C GLU A 76 -0.03 -15.58 -4.79
N ARG A 77 -1.04 -16.15 -5.44
CA ARG A 77 -1.42 -15.70 -6.78
C ARG A 77 -1.94 -14.27 -6.77
N MET A 78 -2.62 -13.88 -5.70
CA MET A 78 -3.08 -12.49 -5.58
C MET A 78 -1.90 -11.55 -5.41
N VAL A 79 -0.91 -11.96 -4.63
CA VAL A 79 0.30 -11.15 -4.44
C VAL A 79 1.03 -10.95 -5.77
N LEU A 80 1.14 -12.02 -6.55
CA LEU A 80 1.79 -11.94 -7.87
C LEU A 80 1.04 -11.00 -8.80
N LEU A 81 -0.30 -11.06 -8.79
CA LEU A 81 -1.10 -10.16 -9.60
C LEU A 81 -0.89 -8.71 -9.21
N MET A 82 -0.81 -8.44 -7.91
CA MET A 82 -0.54 -7.09 -7.45
C MET A 82 0.77 -6.57 -7.99
N GLY A 83 1.79 -7.42 -8.01
CA GLY A 83 3.11 -7.04 -8.50
C GLY A 83 3.15 -6.64 -9.95
N ASP A 84 2.19 -7.12 -10.74
CA ASP A 84 2.09 -6.77 -12.16
C ASP A 84 1.56 -5.36 -12.38
N HIS A 85 0.99 -4.74 -11.35
CA HIS A 85 0.29 -3.46 -11.50
C HIS A 85 1.00 -2.29 -10.83
N THR A 86 2.13 -2.53 -10.18
CA THR A 86 2.86 -1.45 -9.52
C THR A 86 4.35 -1.72 -9.62
N ASP A 87 5.15 -0.82 -9.08
CA ASP A 87 6.61 -0.92 -9.22
C ASP A 87 7.19 -2.03 -8.37
N HIS A 88 6.58 -2.31 -7.22
CA HIS A 88 7.14 -3.30 -6.32
C HIS A 88 6.09 -3.77 -5.33
N VAL A 89 6.02 -5.09 -5.14
CA VAL A 89 5.21 -5.70 -4.09
C VAL A 89 6.05 -6.78 -3.44
N ASP A 90 6.17 -6.70 -2.12
CA ASP A 90 6.83 -7.72 -1.31
C ASP A 90 5.83 -8.29 -0.32
N TYR A 91 5.92 -9.58 -0.09
CA TYR A 91 5.06 -10.24 0.90
C TYR A 91 5.88 -11.28 1.61
N VAL A 92 6.24 -11.01 2.85
CA VAL A 92 7.18 -11.83 3.59
C VAL A 92 6.70 -12.08 5.01
N PRO A 93 7.13 -13.19 5.62
CA PRO A 93 6.86 -13.41 7.04
C PRO A 93 7.51 -12.31 7.89
N ASP A 94 6.84 -11.95 8.98
CA ASP A 94 7.32 -10.92 9.89
C ASP A 94 7.11 -11.39 11.31
N GLY A 95 7.94 -12.33 11.75
CA GLY A 95 7.81 -12.95 13.05
C GLY A 95 7.12 -14.30 12.94
N ASP A 96 6.65 -14.82 14.07
CA ASP A 96 6.16 -16.19 14.13
C ASP A 96 4.81 -16.39 13.47
N ASP A 97 3.95 -15.39 13.52
CA ASP A 97 2.59 -15.55 13.05
C ASP A 97 2.08 -14.33 12.30
N ALA A 98 3.00 -13.52 11.83
CA ALA A 98 2.64 -12.29 11.14
C ALA A 98 3.22 -12.28 9.73
N TRP A 99 2.59 -11.49 8.88
CA TRP A 99 2.99 -11.30 7.49
C TRP A 99 2.99 -9.82 7.18
N GLN A 100 3.90 -9.42 6.33
CA GLN A 100 4.03 -8.03 5.94
C GLN A 100 3.93 -7.91 4.42
N LEU A 101 2.95 -7.14 3.98
CA LEU A 101 2.76 -6.84 2.57
C LEU A 101 3.20 -5.40 2.33
N VAL A 102 4.11 -5.21 1.39
CA VAL A 102 4.59 -3.88 1.04
C VAL A 102 4.21 -3.60 -0.41
N ILE A 103 3.53 -2.50 -0.64
CA ILE A 103 3.17 -2.03 -1.97
C ILE A 103 3.88 -0.71 -2.20
N ARG A 104 4.67 -0.64 -3.26
CA ARG A 104 5.42 0.57 -3.56
C ARG A 104 5.08 1.07 -4.95
N ARG A 105 4.85 2.36 -5.06
CA ARG A 105 4.61 3.01 -6.33
C ARG A 105 5.50 4.24 -6.44
N ASP A 106 6.30 4.28 -7.49
CA ASP A 106 7.13 5.44 -7.78
C ASP A 106 6.31 6.42 -8.61
N ILE A 107 6.40 7.69 -8.26
CA ILE A 107 5.67 8.74 -8.96
C ILE A 107 6.57 9.25 -10.09
N PRO A 108 6.15 9.13 -11.34
CA PRO A 108 6.99 9.59 -12.44
C PRO A 108 7.11 11.11 -12.43
N PRO A 109 8.13 11.64 -13.08
CA PRO A 109 8.29 13.10 -13.14
C PRO A 109 7.09 13.74 -13.82
N LEU A 110 6.74 14.93 -13.36
CA LEU A 110 5.58 15.64 -13.87
C LEU A 110 5.75 16.02 -15.33
N PHE A 111 6.96 16.28 -15.76
CA PHE A 111 7.17 16.52 -17.17
C PHE A 111 8.14 15.50 -17.71
N VAL A 112 7.88 15.08 -18.90
CA VAL A 112 8.71 14.14 -19.57
C VAL A 112 9.44 14.87 -20.67
N THR A 113 10.70 14.78 -20.61
CA THR A 113 11.46 15.37 -21.65
C THR A 113 11.34 14.51 -22.83
N ARG A 114 11.02 15.00 -23.83
CA ARG A 114 10.93 14.20 -24.83
C ARG A 114 11.66 14.71 -25.76
N ARG A 115 12.12 14.61 -25.96
CA ARG A 115 12.76 14.97 -26.65
C ARG A 115 13.44 14.76 -27.04
#